data_a34ecda6db967026a761f5d972b63ddc
#
_entry.id   a34ecda6db967026a761f5d972b63ddc
#
_cell.length_a   1.000
_cell.length_b   1.000
_cell.length_c   1.000
_cell.angle_alpha   90.00
_cell.angle_beta   90.00
_cell.angle_gamma   90.00
#
_symmetry.space_group_name_H-M   'P 1'
#
loop_
_entity.id
_entity.type
_entity.pdbx_description
1 polymer ?
#
loop_
_entity_poly.entity_id
_entity_poly.type
_entity_poly.pdbx_seq_one_letter_code
_entity_poly.pdbx_strand_id
1 'polypeptide(L)'
;MNNKHIITLAVVAVAALAIGYFIGSGTTTGIKSEGQVTMNSQDDSLNYFLGLNMGYSLAEAPWEVDAGLINAGIAQVVNDSSSFDPMTAQSIFRDLNMAISEKEAAKAEVASMENIEKGIAFLEENGKKEGIKTTASGLQYEVLTEGDGPRPTAESTVSVYYEGTLIDGTVFDGNFDGGEPISFPLNGVIPGWTEGLQLMTQGSTYNLYIPSNLGYGPRDSGPIPGNSVLIFKVQLVS
;
A
#
# COMPACT_ATOMS: atom_id res chain seq x y z
N MET A 1 -32.89 -0.96 35.10
CA MET A 1 -31.43 -1.02 34.91
C MET A 1 -31.04 0.09 33.95
N ASN A 2 -30.16 0.99 34.35
CA ASN A 2 -29.89 2.25 33.66
C ASN A 2 -28.92 1.98 32.50
N ASN A 3 -29.20 2.50 31.30
CA ASN A 3 -28.42 2.30 30.07
C ASN A 3 -26.90 2.60 30.21
N LYS A 4 -26.52 3.34 31.25
CA LYS A 4 -25.11 3.63 31.55
C LYS A 4 -24.31 2.38 31.96
N HIS A 5 -24.92 1.42 32.65
CA HIS A 5 -24.23 0.18 33.07
C HIS A 5 -24.04 -0.83 31.93
N ILE A 6 -24.91 -0.81 30.90
CA ILE A 6 -24.80 -1.71 29.75
C ILE A 6 -23.65 -1.28 28.83
N ILE A 7 -23.44 0.03 28.68
CA ILE A 7 -22.32 0.58 27.88
C ILE A 7 -20.98 0.31 28.57
N THR A 8 -20.92 0.42 29.92
CA THR A 8 -19.71 0.16 30.70
C THR A 8 -19.30 -1.32 30.61
N LEU A 9 -20.27 -2.25 30.62
CA LEU A 9 -19.98 -3.69 30.49
C LEU A 9 -19.54 -4.09 29.07
N ALA A 10 -20.04 -3.43 28.04
CA ALA A 10 -19.65 -3.70 26.65
C ALA A 10 -18.21 -3.22 26.36
N VAL A 11 -17.82 -2.06 26.90
CA VAL A 11 -16.45 -1.52 26.73
C VAL A 11 -15.41 -2.37 27.47
N VAL A 12 -15.71 -2.85 28.67
CA VAL A 12 -14.82 -3.74 29.43
C VAL A 12 -14.70 -5.12 28.75
N ALA A 13 -15.76 -5.65 28.16
CA ALA A 13 -15.74 -6.94 27.45
C ALA A 13 -14.90 -6.88 26.16
N VAL A 14 -14.94 -5.76 25.41
CA VAL A 14 -14.12 -5.57 24.20
C VAL A 14 -12.64 -5.41 24.56
N ALA A 15 -12.32 -4.69 25.64
CA ALA A 15 -10.95 -4.58 26.12
C ALA A 15 -10.37 -5.92 26.59
N ALA A 16 -11.17 -6.75 27.28
CA ALA A 16 -10.75 -8.08 27.73
C ALA A 16 -10.55 -9.07 26.58
N LEU A 17 -11.35 -8.98 25.50
CA LEU A 17 -11.18 -9.80 24.29
C LEU A 17 -9.95 -9.39 23.47
N ALA A 18 -9.64 -8.10 23.38
CA ALA A 18 -8.43 -7.62 22.70
C ALA A 18 -7.14 -8.07 23.43
N ILE A 19 -7.12 -8.05 24.75
CA ILE A 19 -5.99 -8.51 25.57
C ILE A 19 -5.81 -10.04 25.45
N GLY A 20 -6.90 -10.81 25.40
CA GLY A 20 -6.86 -12.29 25.24
C GLY A 20 -6.37 -12.74 23.86
N TYR A 21 -6.61 -11.96 22.81
CA TYR A 21 -6.20 -12.30 21.46
C TYR A 21 -4.71 -12.02 21.18
N PHE A 22 -4.13 -11.04 21.89
CA PHE A 22 -2.71 -10.65 21.72
C PHE A 22 -1.71 -11.56 22.44
N ILE A 23 -2.16 -12.36 23.43
CA ILE A 23 -1.29 -13.30 24.15
C ILE A 23 -1.09 -14.62 23.36
N GLY A 24 -1.88 -14.87 22.32
CA GLY A 24 -1.94 -16.15 21.61
C GLY A 24 -1.17 -16.27 20.29
N SER A 25 -0.63 -15.23 19.70
CA SER A 25 0.04 -15.33 18.40
C SER A 25 1.30 -14.48 18.26
N GLY A 26 2.46 -15.11 18.50
CA GLY A 26 3.70 -14.87 17.74
C GLY A 26 4.60 -13.75 18.22
N THR A 27 5.73 -14.18 18.74
CA THR A 27 7.09 -13.60 18.67
C THR A 27 7.21 -12.13 18.24
N THR A 28 7.10 -11.21 19.19
CA THR A 28 7.73 -9.91 19.13
C THR A 28 8.95 -9.91 20.04
N THR A 29 10.10 -9.75 19.41
CA THR A 29 11.38 -9.58 20.08
C THR A 29 11.36 -8.26 20.85
N GLY A 30 11.38 -8.31 22.19
CA GLY A 30 11.99 -7.24 22.96
C GLY A 30 11.11 -6.33 23.82
N ILE A 31 9.88 -6.68 24.20
CA ILE A 31 9.25 -6.02 25.35
C ILE A 31 8.95 -7.05 26.42
N LYS A 32 9.86 -7.18 27.41
CA LYS A 32 9.55 -7.84 28.67
C LYS A 32 8.60 -6.92 29.44
N SER A 33 7.31 -7.23 29.43
CA SER A 33 6.38 -6.67 30.42
C SER A 33 6.63 -7.39 31.74
N GLU A 34 7.55 -6.88 32.54
CA GLU A 34 7.63 -7.23 33.96
C GLU A 34 6.53 -6.46 34.69
N GLY A 35 5.43 -7.14 35.00
CA GLY A 35 4.41 -6.65 35.92
C GLY A 35 3.01 -6.66 35.31
N GLN A 36 2.09 -7.35 35.98
CA GLN A 36 0.67 -7.17 35.76
C GLN A 36 0.29 -5.73 36.11
N VAL A 37 -0.13 -4.93 35.13
CA VAL A 37 -0.67 -3.59 35.38
C VAL A 37 -2.01 -3.75 36.07
N THR A 38 -2.10 -3.33 37.35
CA THR A 38 -3.35 -3.36 38.12
C THR A 38 -4.08 -2.03 37.90
N MET A 39 -5.27 -2.09 37.35
CA MET A 39 -6.15 -0.95 37.18
C MET A 39 -7.23 -0.98 38.24
N ASN A 40 -7.26 0.03 39.14
CA ASN A 40 -8.16 0.10 40.25
C ASN A 40 -9.31 1.08 40.05
N SER A 41 -9.28 1.87 38.97
CA SER A 41 -10.27 2.88 38.66
C SER A 41 -10.55 2.93 37.17
N GLN A 42 -11.61 3.65 36.80
CA GLN A 42 -11.91 3.96 35.39
C GLN A 42 -10.83 4.85 34.79
N ASP A 43 -10.27 5.77 35.54
CA ASP A 43 -9.20 6.65 35.09
C ASP A 43 -7.90 5.88 34.82
N ASP A 44 -7.57 4.87 35.62
CA ASP A 44 -6.44 3.97 35.36
C ASP A 44 -6.61 3.24 34.03
N SER A 45 -7.81 2.75 33.77
CA SER A 45 -8.14 2.07 32.52
C SER A 45 -8.04 2.99 31.30
N LEU A 46 -8.51 4.24 31.41
CA LEU A 46 -8.39 5.25 30.36
C LEU A 46 -6.94 5.62 30.09
N ASN A 47 -6.15 5.85 31.13
CA ASN A 47 -4.72 6.19 31.00
C ASN A 47 -3.94 5.03 30.36
N TYR A 48 -4.19 3.80 30.80
CA TYR A 48 -3.54 2.62 30.23
C TYR A 48 -3.91 2.41 28.75
N PHE A 49 -5.21 2.56 28.41
CA PHE A 49 -5.67 2.46 27.04
C PHE A 49 -5.08 3.53 26.13
N LEU A 50 -4.96 4.78 26.62
CA LEU A 50 -4.29 5.85 25.90
C LEU A 50 -2.83 5.49 25.62
N GLY A 51 -2.12 4.94 26.61
CA GLY A 51 -0.74 4.46 26.46
C GLY A 51 -0.62 3.33 25.43
N LEU A 52 -1.56 2.36 25.40
CA LEU A 52 -1.58 1.31 24.40
C LEU A 52 -1.78 1.86 22.99
N ASN A 53 -2.70 2.82 22.84
CA ASN A 53 -2.98 3.45 21.53
C ASN A 53 -1.77 4.22 21.00
N MET A 54 -1.09 4.98 21.87
CA MET A 54 0.16 5.65 21.52
C MET A 54 1.26 4.63 21.18
N GLY A 55 1.41 3.57 21.98
CA GLY A 55 2.37 2.49 21.71
C GLY A 55 2.14 1.81 20.37
N TYR A 56 0.89 1.53 20.02
CA TYR A 56 0.52 0.97 18.73
C TYR A 56 0.95 1.89 17.56
N SER A 57 0.65 3.20 17.67
CA SER A 57 1.06 4.18 16.64
C SER A 57 2.59 4.32 16.54
N LEU A 58 3.31 4.15 17.65
CA LEU A 58 4.77 4.24 17.68
C LEU A 58 5.46 2.94 17.22
N ALA A 59 4.77 1.80 17.23
CA ALA A 59 5.33 0.53 16.77
C ALA A 59 5.69 0.55 15.27
N GLU A 60 4.97 1.35 14.49
CA GLU A 60 5.21 1.56 13.06
C GLU A 60 6.15 2.74 12.77
N ALA A 61 6.74 3.34 13.80
CA ALA A 61 7.62 4.49 13.62
C ALA A 61 8.89 4.11 12.84
N PRO A 62 9.34 4.94 11.87
CA PRO A 62 10.53 4.65 11.07
C PRO A 62 11.86 4.90 11.79
N TRP A 63 11.83 5.17 13.12
CA TRP A 63 12.99 5.34 14.00
C TRP A 63 12.92 4.37 15.18
N GLU A 64 14.04 4.21 15.90
CA GLU A 64 14.09 3.44 17.15
C GLU A 64 13.34 4.18 18.25
N VAL A 65 12.30 3.54 18.78
CA VAL A 65 11.41 4.13 19.78
C VAL A 65 11.92 3.81 21.18
N ASP A 66 12.26 4.84 21.98
CA ASP A 66 12.54 4.73 23.40
C ASP A 66 11.30 5.12 24.23
N ALA A 67 10.59 4.12 24.72
CA ALA A 67 9.40 4.32 25.54
C ALA A 67 9.69 5.08 26.85
N GLY A 68 10.91 4.96 27.39
CA GLY A 68 11.32 5.67 28.59
C GLY A 68 11.41 7.18 28.36
N LEU A 69 12.04 7.60 27.27
CA LEU A 69 12.13 9.01 26.90
C LEU A 69 10.76 9.60 26.55
N ILE A 70 9.90 8.84 25.87
CA ILE A 70 8.53 9.27 25.55
C ILE A 70 7.74 9.49 26.83
N ASN A 71 7.77 8.54 27.76
CA ASN A 71 7.07 8.66 29.04
C ASN A 71 7.61 9.83 29.88
N ALA A 72 8.92 10.09 29.87
CA ALA A 72 9.51 11.24 30.55
C ALA A 72 9.01 12.57 29.96
N GLY A 73 8.92 12.68 28.64
CA GLY A 73 8.38 13.87 27.97
C GLY A 73 6.91 14.11 28.31
N ILE A 74 6.09 13.04 28.28
CA ILE A 74 4.67 13.12 28.68
C ILE A 74 4.55 13.58 30.13
N ALA A 75 5.29 12.95 31.06
CA ALA A 75 5.25 13.30 32.47
C ALA A 75 5.69 14.75 32.73
N GLN A 76 6.68 15.24 31.99
CA GLN A 76 7.12 16.63 32.11
C GLN A 76 6.03 17.60 31.77
N VAL A 77 5.35 17.43 30.65
CA VAL A 77 4.29 18.36 30.19
C VAL A 77 3.01 18.23 31.04
N VAL A 78 2.66 17.00 31.49
CA VAL A 78 1.48 16.78 32.34
C VAL A 78 1.68 17.42 33.72
N ASN A 79 2.88 17.37 34.25
CA ASN A 79 3.18 17.99 35.56
C ASN A 79 3.42 19.50 35.50
N ASP A 80 4.00 19.98 34.40
CA ASP A 80 4.27 21.41 34.18
C ASP A 80 4.11 21.75 32.66
N SER A 81 2.93 22.22 32.28
CA SER A 81 2.64 22.60 30.92
C SER A 81 3.48 23.77 30.40
N SER A 82 4.10 24.57 31.28
CA SER A 82 5.01 25.66 30.91
C SER A 82 6.35 25.15 30.37
N SER A 83 6.67 23.87 30.61
CA SER A 83 7.86 23.22 30.07
C SER A 83 7.77 22.95 28.55
N PHE A 84 6.59 23.07 27.94
CA PHE A 84 6.38 22.89 26.52
C PHE A 84 6.52 24.22 25.77
N ASP A 85 7.59 24.35 24.98
CA ASP A 85 7.78 25.47 24.06
C ASP A 85 7.27 25.11 22.66
N PRO A 86 6.15 25.71 22.19
CA PRO A 86 5.57 25.39 20.88
C PRO A 86 6.51 25.66 19.71
N MET A 87 7.39 26.66 19.79
CA MET A 87 8.30 26.97 18.70
C MET A 87 9.42 25.95 18.56
N THR A 88 9.99 25.51 19.69
CA THR A 88 10.96 24.42 19.72
C THR A 88 10.32 23.10 19.25
N ALA A 89 9.09 22.81 19.71
CA ALA A 89 8.37 21.63 19.26
C ALA A 89 8.14 21.65 17.75
N GLN A 90 7.73 22.81 17.19
CA GLN A 90 7.51 22.93 15.73
C GLN A 90 8.81 22.71 14.93
N SER A 91 9.97 23.18 15.41
CA SER A 91 11.23 22.94 14.74
C SER A 91 11.61 21.46 14.78
N ILE A 92 11.46 20.80 15.91
CA ILE A 92 11.72 19.36 16.06
C ILE A 92 10.80 18.53 15.17
N PHE A 93 9.50 18.86 15.10
CA PHE A 93 8.56 18.18 14.20
C PHE A 93 8.92 18.34 12.73
N ARG A 94 9.36 19.52 12.33
CA ARG A 94 9.83 19.75 10.96
C ARG A 94 11.07 18.92 10.65
N ASP A 95 12.06 18.93 11.52
CA ASP A 95 13.33 18.19 11.35
C ASP A 95 13.07 16.68 11.36
N LEU A 96 12.17 16.20 12.21
CA LEU A 96 11.72 14.81 12.23
C LEU A 96 11.02 14.42 10.91
N ASN A 97 10.08 15.23 10.43
CA ASN A 97 9.39 14.97 9.16
C ASN A 97 10.37 14.97 7.98
N MET A 98 11.37 15.84 7.99
CA MET A 98 12.43 15.82 6.98
C MET A 98 13.24 14.51 7.03
N ALA A 99 13.67 14.09 8.22
CA ALA A 99 14.43 12.85 8.39
C ALA A 99 13.61 11.59 8.00
N ILE A 100 12.32 11.57 8.31
CA ILE A 100 11.40 10.49 7.89
C ILE A 100 11.31 10.48 6.37
N SER A 101 11.03 11.64 5.75
CA SER A 101 10.90 11.77 4.30
C SER A 101 12.18 11.36 3.55
N GLU A 102 13.35 11.74 4.06
CA GLU A 102 14.64 11.32 3.50
C GLU A 102 14.84 9.80 3.58
N LYS A 103 14.48 9.19 4.71
CA LYS A 103 14.59 7.74 4.89
C LYS A 103 13.62 6.98 4.00
N GLU A 104 12.38 7.45 3.86
CA GLU A 104 11.38 6.88 2.96
C GLU A 104 11.82 7.01 1.50
N ALA A 105 12.35 8.18 1.10
CA ALA A 105 12.87 8.41 -0.24
C ALA A 105 14.06 7.48 -0.55
N ALA A 106 15.00 7.32 0.38
CA ALA A 106 16.12 6.40 0.21
C ALA A 106 15.66 4.94 0.09
N LYS A 107 14.66 4.53 0.88
CA LYS A 107 14.06 3.17 0.79
C LYS A 107 13.35 2.96 -0.55
N ALA A 108 12.59 3.96 -1.01
CA ALA A 108 11.91 3.92 -2.30
C ALA A 108 12.91 3.87 -3.46
N GLU A 109 14.03 4.59 -3.37
CA GLU A 109 15.09 4.56 -4.39
C GLU A 109 15.73 3.18 -4.49
N VAL A 110 16.06 2.54 -3.35
CA VAL A 110 16.59 1.17 -3.34
C VAL A 110 15.60 0.19 -3.95
N ALA A 111 14.33 0.24 -3.54
CA ALA A 111 13.28 -0.62 -4.10
C ALA A 111 13.09 -0.40 -5.60
N SER A 112 13.14 0.86 -6.05
CA SER A 112 13.05 1.25 -7.45
C SER A 112 14.22 0.68 -8.29
N MET A 113 15.45 0.69 -7.75
CA MET A 113 16.63 0.08 -8.41
C MET A 113 16.49 -1.44 -8.51
N GLU A 114 16.07 -2.10 -7.44
CA GLU A 114 15.79 -3.53 -7.46
C GLU A 114 14.69 -3.89 -8.48
N ASN A 115 13.67 -3.06 -8.63
CA ASN A 115 12.59 -3.27 -9.60
C ASN A 115 13.09 -3.19 -11.04
N ILE A 116 14.09 -2.34 -11.34
CA ILE A 116 14.74 -2.32 -12.67
C ILE A 116 15.35 -3.69 -12.97
N GLU A 117 16.18 -4.23 -12.07
CA GLU A 117 16.86 -5.50 -12.29
C GLU A 117 15.86 -6.67 -12.41
N LYS A 118 14.92 -6.75 -11.48
CA LYS A 118 13.84 -7.76 -11.48
C LYS A 118 12.96 -7.65 -12.73
N GLY A 119 12.65 -6.42 -13.14
CA GLY A 119 11.83 -6.15 -14.31
C GLY A 119 12.49 -6.55 -15.61
N ILE A 120 13.78 -6.25 -15.79
CA ILE A 120 14.55 -6.67 -16.95
C ILE A 120 14.61 -8.20 -17.02
N ALA A 121 14.99 -8.85 -15.92
CA ALA A 121 15.07 -10.31 -15.87
C ALA A 121 13.71 -10.98 -16.17
N PHE A 122 12.63 -10.43 -15.59
CA PHE A 122 11.27 -10.91 -15.85
C PHE A 122 10.90 -10.82 -17.33
N LEU A 123 11.10 -9.65 -17.96
CA LEU A 123 10.74 -9.46 -19.37
C LEU A 123 11.60 -10.29 -20.32
N GLU A 124 12.89 -10.48 -20.02
CA GLU A 124 13.76 -11.36 -20.79
C GLU A 124 13.28 -12.82 -20.75
N GLU A 125 12.92 -13.31 -19.59
CA GLU A 125 12.39 -14.68 -19.44
C GLU A 125 10.99 -14.81 -20.03
N ASN A 126 10.13 -13.80 -19.82
CA ASN A 126 8.78 -13.81 -20.34
C ASN A 126 8.76 -13.83 -21.88
N GLY A 127 9.64 -13.02 -22.52
CA GLY A 127 9.74 -12.95 -23.97
C GLY A 127 10.19 -14.25 -24.67
N LYS A 128 10.73 -15.22 -23.91
CA LYS A 128 11.12 -16.56 -24.42
C LYS A 128 9.95 -17.55 -24.41
N LYS A 129 8.87 -17.24 -23.72
CA LYS A 129 7.72 -18.14 -23.59
C LYS A 129 6.94 -18.20 -24.92
N GLU A 130 6.43 -19.39 -25.22
CA GLU A 130 5.55 -19.59 -26.38
C GLU A 130 4.28 -18.72 -26.24
N GLY A 131 3.87 -18.08 -27.33
CA GLY A 131 2.69 -17.19 -27.35
C GLY A 131 2.96 -15.74 -26.98
N ILE A 132 4.10 -15.44 -26.37
CA ILE A 132 4.48 -14.05 -26.06
C ILE A 132 5.02 -13.35 -27.31
N LYS A 133 4.49 -12.16 -27.57
CA LYS A 133 4.97 -11.27 -28.64
C LYS A 133 5.53 -9.99 -28.01
N THR A 134 6.62 -9.47 -28.60
CA THR A 134 7.26 -8.23 -28.15
C THR A 134 7.21 -7.20 -29.26
N THR A 135 6.78 -6.00 -28.94
CA THR A 135 6.75 -4.87 -29.86
C THR A 135 8.09 -4.11 -29.88
N ALA A 136 8.24 -3.17 -30.80
CA ALA A 136 9.45 -2.35 -30.90
C ALA A 136 9.70 -1.43 -29.67
N SER A 137 8.63 -1.08 -28.93
CA SER A 137 8.71 -0.28 -27.70
C SER A 137 9.17 -1.10 -26.48
N GLY A 138 9.15 -2.44 -26.61
CA GLY A 138 9.42 -3.37 -25.51
C GLY A 138 8.17 -3.84 -24.77
N LEU A 139 6.96 -3.40 -25.17
CA LEU A 139 5.72 -3.97 -24.68
C LEU A 139 5.66 -5.45 -25.06
N GLN A 140 5.32 -6.31 -24.10
CA GLN A 140 5.06 -7.73 -24.39
C GLN A 140 3.57 -8.01 -24.19
N TYR A 141 3.03 -8.92 -24.99
CA TYR A 141 1.63 -9.33 -24.89
C TYR A 141 1.42 -10.78 -25.26
N GLU A 142 0.39 -11.34 -24.69
CA GLU A 142 -0.11 -12.69 -24.95
C GLU A 142 -1.59 -12.62 -25.30
N VAL A 143 -1.98 -13.34 -26.32
CA VAL A 143 -3.38 -13.45 -26.75
C VAL A 143 -4.01 -14.65 -26.03
N LEU A 144 -4.88 -14.39 -25.06
CA LEU A 144 -5.61 -15.46 -24.36
C LEU A 144 -6.87 -15.87 -25.13
N THR A 145 -7.58 -14.88 -25.67
CA THR A 145 -8.76 -15.08 -26.50
C THR A 145 -8.78 -14.03 -27.60
N GLU A 146 -8.94 -14.46 -28.82
CA GLU A 146 -9.10 -13.56 -29.95
C GLU A 146 -10.55 -13.08 -30.05
N GLY A 147 -10.75 -11.81 -30.37
CA GLY A 147 -12.06 -11.23 -30.68
C GLY A 147 -12.22 -11.05 -32.19
N ASP A 148 -13.43 -10.75 -32.63
CA ASP A 148 -13.79 -10.59 -34.05
C ASP A 148 -14.28 -9.16 -34.36
N GLY A 149 -14.36 -8.29 -33.38
CA GLY A 149 -14.80 -6.90 -33.54
C GLY A 149 -13.71 -5.96 -34.07
N PRO A 150 -14.03 -4.67 -34.22
CA PRO A 150 -13.08 -3.67 -34.68
C PRO A 150 -11.93 -3.45 -33.69
N ARG A 151 -10.81 -2.94 -34.21
CA ARG A 151 -9.68 -2.48 -33.40
C ARG A 151 -9.85 -1.01 -33.04
N PRO A 152 -9.58 -0.63 -31.78
CA PRO A 152 -9.59 0.78 -31.41
C PRO A 152 -8.39 1.53 -32.00
N THR A 153 -8.54 2.84 -32.14
CA THR A 153 -7.48 3.79 -32.48
C THR A 153 -7.03 4.53 -31.22
N ALA A 154 -5.95 5.29 -31.30
CA ALA A 154 -5.44 6.07 -30.16
C ALA A 154 -6.46 7.10 -29.62
N GLU A 155 -7.42 7.55 -30.43
CA GLU A 155 -8.46 8.51 -30.07
C GLU A 155 -9.75 7.84 -29.55
N SER A 156 -9.80 6.51 -29.59
CA SER A 156 -10.99 5.76 -29.16
C SER A 156 -11.19 5.83 -27.67
N THR A 157 -12.44 5.80 -27.24
CA THR A 157 -12.82 5.45 -25.86
C THR A 157 -13.13 3.96 -25.86
N VAL A 158 -12.48 3.22 -25.01
CA VAL A 158 -12.64 1.77 -24.86
C VAL A 158 -13.33 1.42 -23.56
N SER A 159 -14.07 0.32 -23.55
CA SER A 159 -14.68 -0.25 -22.34
C SER A 159 -14.04 -1.60 -22.06
N VAL A 160 -13.51 -1.79 -20.85
CA VAL A 160 -12.72 -2.96 -20.51
C VAL A 160 -13.06 -3.54 -19.13
N TYR A 161 -12.85 -4.86 -19.01
CA TYR A 161 -12.51 -5.47 -17.74
C TYR A 161 -11.01 -5.65 -17.67
N TYR A 162 -10.42 -5.42 -16.48
CA TYR A 162 -8.99 -5.60 -16.29
C TYR A 162 -8.64 -6.00 -14.87
N GLU A 163 -7.46 -6.58 -14.73
CA GLU A 163 -6.77 -6.80 -13.47
C GLU A 163 -5.30 -6.45 -13.66
N GLY A 164 -4.80 -5.57 -12.80
CA GLY A 164 -3.41 -5.14 -12.78
C GLY A 164 -2.64 -5.78 -11.63
N THR A 165 -1.54 -6.44 -11.94
CA THR A 165 -0.66 -7.08 -10.97
C THR A 165 0.78 -6.66 -11.15
N LEU A 166 1.56 -6.71 -10.07
CA LEU A 166 3.02 -6.66 -10.11
C LEU A 166 3.60 -8.03 -10.46
N ILE A 167 4.90 -8.10 -10.70
CA ILE A 167 5.60 -9.36 -11.05
C ILE A 167 5.58 -10.40 -9.94
N ASP A 168 5.36 -10.00 -8.68
CA ASP A 168 5.21 -10.88 -7.52
C ASP A 168 3.78 -11.39 -7.32
N GLY A 169 2.84 -10.98 -8.20
CA GLY A 169 1.43 -11.33 -8.13
C GLY A 169 0.57 -10.42 -7.26
N THR A 170 1.13 -9.37 -6.68
CA THR A 170 0.35 -8.38 -5.91
C THR A 170 -0.62 -7.67 -6.83
N VAL A 171 -1.92 -7.80 -6.59
CA VAL A 171 -2.98 -7.07 -7.31
C VAL A 171 -3.03 -5.64 -6.78
N PHE A 172 -2.92 -4.66 -7.67
CA PHE A 172 -2.98 -3.25 -7.31
C PHE A 172 -4.24 -2.53 -7.81
N ASP A 173 -4.91 -3.06 -8.82
CA ASP A 173 -6.14 -2.48 -9.38
C ASP A 173 -6.90 -3.52 -10.22
N GLY A 174 -8.23 -3.37 -10.36
CA GLY A 174 -9.02 -4.25 -11.20
C GLY A 174 -10.52 -4.15 -11.00
N ASN A 175 -11.27 -4.72 -11.96
CA ASN A 175 -12.73 -4.76 -11.93
C ASN A 175 -13.33 -6.11 -12.39
N PHE A 176 -12.52 -7.17 -12.48
CA PHE A 176 -13.02 -8.51 -12.85
C PHE A 176 -13.94 -9.12 -11.78
N ASP A 177 -13.80 -8.73 -10.52
CA ASP A 177 -14.52 -9.31 -9.38
C ASP A 177 -15.96 -8.77 -9.24
N GLY A 178 -16.73 -8.75 -10.33
CA GLY A 178 -18.16 -8.40 -10.31
C GLY A 178 -18.46 -6.91 -10.49
N GLY A 179 -17.48 -6.12 -10.94
CA GLY A 179 -17.68 -4.73 -11.35
C GLY A 179 -18.34 -4.62 -12.73
N GLU A 180 -18.72 -3.39 -13.08
CA GLU A 180 -19.09 -3.03 -14.46
C GLU A 180 -17.82 -2.73 -15.27
N PRO A 181 -17.84 -2.91 -16.61
CA PRO A 181 -16.71 -2.51 -17.44
C PRO A 181 -16.47 -1.00 -17.34
N ILE A 182 -15.22 -0.61 -17.22
CA ILE A 182 -14.82 0.80 -17.07
C ILE A 182 -14.38 1.34 -18.43
N SER A 183 -14.78 2.58 -18.73
CA SER A 183 -14.46 3.23 -19.99
C SER A 183 -13.32 4.23 -19.81
N PHE A 184 -12.32 4.16 -20.70
CA PHE A 184 -11.17 5.06 -20.74
C PHE A 184 -10.94 5.61 -22.15
N PRO A 185 -10.61 6.92 -22.29
CA PRO A 185 -10.05 7.43 -23.53
C PRO A 185 -8.60 6.94 -23.65
N LEU A 186 -8.22 6.32 -24.78
CA LEU A 186 -6.89 5.71 -24.96
C LEU A 186 -5.74 6.73 -24.94
N ASN A 187 -6.00 7.99 -25.22
CA ASN A 187 -5.02 9.07 -25.10
C ASN A 187 -4.83 9.58 -23.64
N GLY A 188 -5.59 9.06 -22.69
CA GLY A 188 -5.55 9.45 -21.27
C GLY A 188 -4.98 8.39 -20.33
N VAL A 189 -4.55 7.23 -20.86
CA VAL A 189 -3.98 6.12 -20.07
C VAL A 189 -2.47 6.02 -20.28
N ILE A 190 -1.83 5.10 -19.55
CA ILE A 190 -0.38 4.85 -19.67
C ILE A 190 -0.04 4.40 -21.12
N PRO A 191 1.17 4.74 -21.63
CA PRO A 191 1.57 4.43 -23.00
C PRO A 191 1.43 2.94 -23.38
N GLY A 192 1.75 2.04 -22.43
CA GLY A 192 1.58 0.59 -22.65
C GLY A 192 0.14 0.15 -22.89
N TRP A 193 -0.84 0.82 -22.29
CA TRP A 193 -2.26 0.60 -22.58
C TRP A 193 -2.65 1.19 -23.92
N THR A 194 -2.22 2.43 -24.21
CA THR A 194 -2.48 3.08 -25.51
C THR A 194 -1.97 2.20 -26.66
N GLU A 195 -0.80 1.62 -26.53
CA GLU A 195 -0.22 0.72 -27.53
C GLU A 195 -0.91 -0.64 -27.53
N GLY A 196 -1.01 -1.29 -26.36
CA GLY A 196 -1.51 -2.65 -26.24
C GLY A 196 -2.96 -2.82 -26.70
N LEU A 197 -3.84 -1.89 -26.31
CA LEU A 197 -5.26 -1.96 -26.68
C LEU A 197 -5.49 -1.75 -28.18
N GLN A 198 -4.63 -1.02 -28.89
CA GLN A 198 -4.70 -0.92 -30.35
C GLN A 198 -4.29 -2.21 -31.06
N LEU A 199 -3.60 -3.14 -30.37
CA LEU A 199 -3.31 -4.47 -30.91
C LEU A 199 -4.50 -5.43 -30.75
N MET A 200 -5.42 -5.13 -29.82
CA MET A 200 -6.58 -5.95 -29.49
C MET A 200 -7.73 -5.72 -30.48
N THR A 201 -8.54 -6.74 -30.68
CA THR A 201 -9.87 -6.64 -31.32
C THR A 201 -10.95 -6.66 -30.25
N GLN A 202 -12.06 -5.98 -30.48
CA GLN A 202 -13.21 -6.03 -29.57
C GLN A 202 -13.65 -7.49 -29.35
N GLY A 203 -13.90 -7.85 -28.10
CA GLY A 203 -14.21 -9.21 -27.65
C GLY A 203 -12.97 -10.02 -27.24
N SER A 204 -11.75 -9.51 -27.49
CA SER A 204 -10.52 -10.23 -27.13
C SER A 204 -10.14 -10.07 -25.64
N THR A 205 -9.31 -11.02 -25.17
CA THR A 205 -8.67 -10.95 -23.85
C THR A 205 -7.17 -11.17 -24.03
N TYR A 206 -6.37 -10.22 -23.57
CA TYR A 206 -4.91 -10.26 -23.64
C TYR A 206 -4.30 -10.12 -22.24
N ASN A 207 -3.09 -10.67 -22.07
CA ASN A 207 -2.17 -10.24 -21.05
C ASN A 207 -1.21 -9.22 -21.67
N LEU A 208 -1.05 -8.07 -21.01
CA LEU A 208 -0.08 -7.04 -21.37
C LEU A 208 1.00 -7.00 -20.29
N TYR A 209 2.26 -7.13 -20.69
CA TYR A 209 3.42 -7.01 -19.80
C TYR A 209 4.14 -5.71 -20.15
N ILE A 210 3.97 -4.71 -19.32
CA ILE A 210 4.31 -3.32 -19.60
C ILE A 210 5.58 -2.96 -18.86
N PRO A 211 6.70 -2.70 -19.55
CA PRO A 211 7.91 -2.18 -18.91
C PRO A 211 7.66 -0.80 -18.31
N SER A 212 8.40 -0.45 -17.28
CA SER A 212 8.15 0.77 -16.47
C SER A 212 8.13 2.07 -17.27
N ASN A 213 8.93 2.17 -18.32
CA ASN A 213 8.96 3.34 -19.23
C ASN A 213 7.67 3.52 -20.05
N LEU A 214 6.86 2.48 -20.20
CA LEU A 214 5.53 2.50 -20.80
C LEU A 214 4.41 2.49 -19.75
N GLY A 215 4.76 2.43 -18.46
CA GLY A 215 3.88 2.45 -17.30
C GLY A 215 3.98 3.77 -16.53
N TYR A 216 4.25 3.69 -15.21
CA TYR A 216 4.31 4.84 -14.31
C TYR A 216 5.72 5.40 -14.13
N GLY A 217 6.76 4.77 -14.71
CA GLY A 217 8.14 5.25 -14.66
C GLY A 217 8.84 5.06 -13.31
N PRO A 218 9.82 5.93 -12.97
CA PRO A 218 10.70 5.71 -11.82
C PRO A 218 10.11 6.10 -10.47
N ARG A 219 8.96 6.74 -10.43
CA ARG A 219 8.32 7.21 -9.19
C ARG A 219 7.23 6.25 -8.75
N ASP A 220 7.05 6.16 -7.43
CA ASP A 220 5.92 5.44 -6.86
C ASP A 220 4.58 6.06 -7.31
N SER A 221 3.61 5.22 -7.58
CA SER A 221 2.24 5.62 -7.94
C SER A 221 1.23 4.83 -7.13
N GLY A 222 0.77 5.39 -6.03
CA GLY A 222 -0.08 4.69 -5.08
C GLY A 222 0.59 3.42 -4.55
N PRO A 223 -0.03 2.23 -4.72
CA PRO A 223 0.56 0.98 -4.26
C PRO A 223 1.65 0.42 -5.20
N ILE A 224 1.95 1.09 -6.31
CA ILE A 224 2.90 0.64 -7.33
C ILE A 224 4.25 1.28 -7.07
N PRO A 225 5.29 0.52 -6.68
CA PRO A 225 6.64 1.04 -6.52
C PRO A 225 7.24 1.51 -7.84
N GLY A 226 8.17 2.48 -7.77
CA GLY A 226 8.87 2.99 -8.95
C GLY A 226 9.58 1.89 -9.75
N ASN A 227 9.65 2.08 -11.05
CA ASN A 227 10.24 1.16 -12.02
C ASN A 227 9.63 -0.25 -12.06
N SER A 228 8.42 -0.44 -11.55
CA SER A 228 7.72 -1.72 -11.63
C SER A 228 7.33 -2.06 -13.07
N VAL A 229 7.51 -3.31 -13.46
CA VAL A 229 6.83 -3.91 -14.60
C VAL A 229 5.40 -4.19 -14.19
N LEU A 230 4.45 -3.82 -15.03
CA LEU A 230 3.02 -4.01 -14.79
C LEU A 230 2.50 -5.15 -15.67
N ILE A 231 1.70 -6.01 -15.08
CA ILE A 231 1.03 -7.09 -15.79
C ILE A 231 -0.47 -6.80 -15.76
N PHE A 232 -1.06 -6.62 -16.91
CA PHE A 232 -2.51 -6.43 -17.02
C PHE A 232 -3.14 -7.56 -17.81
N LYS A 233 -4.07 -8.24 -17.19
CA LYS A 233 -5.05 -9.02 -17.94
C LYS A 233 -6.18 -8.07 -18.33
N VAL A 234 -6.47 -7.96 -19.63
CA VAL A 234 -7.46 -7.01 -20.15
C VAL A 234 -8.41 -7.74 -21.08
N GLN A 235 -9.71 -7.53 -20.88
CA GLN A 235 -10.78 -7.93 -21.81
C GLN A 235 -11.37 -6.66 -22.43
N LEU A 236 -11.25 -6.53 -23.74
CA LEU A 236 -11.79 -5.40 -24.50
C LEU A 236 -13.26 -5.68 -24.85
N VAL A 237 -14.17 -4.92 -24.23
CA VAL A 237 -15.63 -5.08 -24.43
C VAL A 237 -16.12 -4.27 -25.63
N SER A 238 -15.71 -2.99 -25.72
CA SER A 238 -16.09 -2.09 -26.83
C SER A 238 -15.09 -0.96 -27.03
#